data_429127c0a7df3a81d59c1bd15818317c
#
_entry.id   429127c0a7df3a81d59c1bd15818317c
#
_cell.length_a   1.000
_cell.length_b   1.000
_cell.length_c   1.000
_cell.angle_alpha   90.00
_cell.angle_beta   90.00
_cell.angle_gamma   90.00
#
_symmetry.space_group_name_H-M   'P 1'
#
loop_
_entity.id
_entity.type
_entity.pdbx_description
1 polymer ?
#
loop_
_entity_poly.entity_id
_entity_poly.type
_entity_poly.pdbx_seq_one_letter_code
_entity_poly.pdbx_strand_id
1 'polypeptide(L)'
;MTKTLQQYLDEQKAWESIPDEEFDIAIGADARAFCSVYEMAGIIDPLRARYRPRDGQTFCNIYVSDITRALQCEIPHVIDGKEMTADSTGKLLQAGKIKGWVPCSAVEAGMIAAVYISSRVVVFSPGAPGHIGMLFFDPSRGKPPYAHVVQAGRKCGVIELKEAFGSGTHIKYAYYTRDHTP
;
A
#
# COMPACT_ATOMS: atom_id res chain seq x y z
N MET A 1 -19.61 15.96 15.36
CA MET A 1 -18.87 14.77 15.82
C MET A 1 -17.92 14.36 14.71
N THR A 2 -16.63 14.25 14.99
CA THR A 2 -15.63 13.75 14.05
C THR A 2 -15.82 12.25 13.90
N LYS A 3 -15.71 11.72 12.68
CA LYS A 3 -15.80 10.28 12.44
C LYS A 3 -14.55 9.58 13.00
N THR A 4 -14.73 8.39 13.54
CA THR A 4 -13.60 7.52 13.93
C THR A 4 -12.99 6.83 12.71
N LEU A 5 -11.75 6.33 12.83
CA LEU A 5 -11.10 5.52 11.79
C LEU A 5 -12.03 4.41 11.29
N GLN A 6 -12.67 3.69 12.23
CA GLN A 6 -13.59 2.61 11.90
C GLN A 6 -14.77 3.07 11.03
N GLN A 7 -15.34 4.23 11.33
CA GLN A 7 -16.45 4.80 10.53
C GLN A 7 -16.00 5.17 9.11
N TYR A 8 -14.78 5.73 8.93
CA TYR A 8 -14.22 5.96 7.60
C TYR A 8 -14.03 4.68 6.80
N LEU A 9 -13.58 3.60 7.44
CA LEU A 9 -13.37 2.31 6.79
C LEU A 9 -14.67 1.59 6.40
N ASP A 10 -15.74 1.82 7.14
CA ASP A 10 -17.06 1.19 6.89
C ASP A 10 -17.93 1.97 5.88
N GLU A 11 -17.54 3.17 5.49
CA GLU A 11 -18.22 3.95 4.47
C GLU A 11 -17.67 3.66 3.06
N GLN A 12 -18.55 3.69 2.05
CA GLN A 12 -18.16 3.54 0.64
C GLN A 12 -17.63 4.85 0.03
N LYS A 13 -16.83 5.58 0.77
CA LYS A 13 -16.29 6.89 0.38
C LYS A 13 -14.76 6.84 0.25
N ALA A 14 -14.28 6.05 -0.72
CA ALA A 14 -12.85 5.81 -0.90
C ALA A 14 -12.03 7.11 -1.07
N TRP A 15 -12.57 8.11 -1.76
CA TRP A 15 -11.89 9.37 -2.05
C TRP A 15 -11.92 10.40 -0.91
N GLU A 16 -12.73 10.19 0.13
CA GLU A 16 -12.70 11.01 1.34
C GLU A 16 -11.42 10.72 2.13
N SER A 17 -10.60 11.74 2.38
CA SER A 17 -9.36 11.56 3.16
C SER A 17 -9.68 11.25 4.62
N ILE A 18 -8.95 10.28 5.19
CA ILE A 18 -8.99 10.00 6.62
C ILE A 18 -8.01 10.96 7.31
N PRO A 19 -8.40 11.75 8.32
CA PRO A 19 -7.49 12.63 9.05
C PRO A 19 -6.37 11.85 9.76
N ASP A 20 -5.17 12.44 9.89
CA ASP A 20 -4.03 11.78 10.56
C ASP A 20 -4.29 11.48 12.03
N GLU A 21 -5.00 12.39 12.70
CA GLU A 21 -5.41 12.22 14.09
C GLU A 21 -6.22 10.94 14.33
N GLU A 22 -7.00 10.49 13.35
CA GLU A 22 -7.77 9.25 13.50
C GLU A 22 -6.86 8.00 13.49
N PHE A 23 -5.77 8.05 12.73
CA PHE A 23 -4.74 7.00 12.80
C PHE A 23 -4.00 7.04 14.14
N ASP A 24 -3.66 8.25 14.65
CA ASP A 24 -2.97 8.42 15.92
C ASP A 24 -3.82 7.96 17.10
N ILE A 25 -5.12 8.22 17.09
CA ILE A 25 -6.06 7.74 18.11
C ILE A 25 -6.19 6.22 18.08
N ALA A 26 -6.28 5.63 16.87
CA ALA A 26 -6.53 4.21 16.72
C ALA A 26 -5.30 3.33 16.98
N ILE A 27 -4.09 3.82 16.70
CA ILE A 27 -2.85 3.02 16.66
C ILE A 27 -1.83 3.55 17.67
N GLY A 28 -1.86 4.85 17.97
CA GLY A 28 -0.83 5.57 18.70
C GLY A 28 0.26 6.12 17.76
N ALA A 29 0.59 7.41 17.90
CA ALA A 29 1.50 8.11 16.99
C ALA A 29 2.88 7.44 16.88
N ASP A 30 3.45 7.01 18.02
CA ASP A 30 4.77 6.35 18.05
C ASP A 30 4.72 4.93 17.47
N ALA A 31 3.61 4.19 17.72
CA ALA A 31 3.47 2.81 17.25
C ALA A 31 3.37 2.72 15.72
N ARG A 32 2.83 3.72 15.03
CA ARG A 32 2.67 3.77 13.57
C ARG A 32 3.99 3.54 12.83
N ALA A 33 5.09 4.09 13.32
CA ALA A 33 6.40 3.95 12.68
C ALA A 33 6.98 2.53 12.77
N PHE A 34 6.55 1.74 13.75
CA PHE A 34 7.10 0.41 14.04
C PHE A 34 6.18 -0.74 13.66
N CYS A 35 4.90 -0.49 13.41
CA CYS A 35 3.98 -1.53 12.93
C CYS A 35 4.47 -2.16 11.63
N SER A 36 4.35 -3.47 11.53
CA SER A 36 4.54 -4.17 10.26
C SER A 36 3.40 -3.86 9.27
N VAL A 37 3.64 -4.10 7.99
CA VAL A 37 2.58 -4.03 6.97
C VAL A 37 1.44 -4.98 7.29
N TYR A 38 1.75 -6.17 7.83
CA TYR A 38 0.76 -7.18 8.20
C TYR A 38 -0.15 -6.72 9.35
N GLU A 39 0.44 -6.19 10.45
CA GLU A 39 -0.32 -5.64 11.59
C GLU A 39 -1.20 -4.48 11.14
N MET A 40 -0.65 -3.56 10.34
CA MET A 40 -1.39 -2.44 9.81
C MET A 40 -2.55 -2.88 8.91
N ALA A 41 -2.37 -3.93 8.11
CA ALA A 41 -3.44 -4.51 7.29
C ALA A 41 -4.56 -5.14 8.14
N GLY A 42 -4.29 -5.54 9.38
CA GLY A 42 -5.31 -5.96 10.34
C GLY A 42 -6.17 -4.79 10.85
N ILE A 43 -5.61 -3.59 10.90
CA ILE A 43 -6.31 -2.37 11.33
C ILE A 43 -7.01 -1.71 10.14
N ILE A 44 -6.27 -1.50 9.05
CA ILE A 44 -6.77 -0.98 7.77
C ILE A 44 -7.07 -2.18 6.87
N ASP A 45 -8.15 -2.89 7.18
CA ASP A 45 -8.52 -4.12 6.50
C ASP A 45 -8.96 -3.84 5.05
N PRO A 46 -8.29 -4.42 4.03
CA PRO A 46 -8.66 -4.26 2.62
C PRO A 46 -10.05 -4.78 2.27
N LEU A 47 -10.68 -5.57 3.16
CA LEU A 47 -12.04 -6.08 2.99
C LEU A 47 -13.13 -5.07 3.41
N ARG A 48 -12.77 -3.93 3.99
CA ARG A 48 -13.73 -2.90 4.41
C ARG A 48 -14.46 -2.27 3.24
N ALA A 49 -15.65 -1.75 3.52
CA ALA A 49 -16.55 -1.18 2.52
C ALA A 49 -15.88 -0.07 1.68
N ARG A 50 -14.98 0.71 2.31
CA ARG A 50 -14.19 1.76 1.67
C ARG A 50 -13.44 1.27 0.43
N TYR A 51 -12.87 0.07 0.47
CA TYR A 51 -11.98 -0.46 -0.56
C TYR A 51 -12.62 -1.48 -1.50
N ARG A 52 -13.84 -1.92 -1.22
CA ARG A 52 -14.52 -2.92 -2.05
C ARG A 52 -14.73 -2.42 -3.47
N PRO A 53 -14.44 -3.25 -4.48
CA PRO A 53 -14.72 -2.91 -5.87
C PRO A 53 -16.21 -2.56 -6.07
N ARG A 54 -16.47 -1.50 -6.82
CA ARG A 54 -17.83 -1.07 -7.19
C ARG A 54 -17.81 -0.30 -8.50
N ASP A 55 -18.89 -0.35 -9.23
CA ASP A 55 -19.09 0.39 -10.50
C ASP A 55 -17.96 0.16 -11.51
N GLY A 56 -17.41 -1.07 -11.53
CA GLY A 56 -16.28 -1.44 -12.39
C GLY A 56 -14.93 -0.87 -11.97
N GLN A 57 -14.86 -0.15 -10.84
CA GLN A 57 -13.64 0.44 -10.30
C GLN A 57 -13.05 -0.41 -9.17
N THR A 58 -11.74 -0.32 -9.00
CA THR A 58 -10.99 -0.86 -7.87
C THR A 58 -10.24 0.26 -7.16
N PHE A 59 -10.00 0.11 -5.86
CA PHE A 59 -9.45 1.17 -5.00
C PHE A 59 -8.07 0.81 -4.43
N CYS A 60 -7.27 0.07 -5.20
CA CYS A 60 -5.94 -0.37 -4.77
C CYS A 60 -4.98 0.80 -4.47
N ASN A 61 -5.05 1.89 -5.22
CA ASN A 61 -4.27 3.10 -4.98
C ASN A 61 -4.73 3.83 -3.70
N ILE A 62 -6.03 3.89 -3.42
CA ILE A 62 -6.57 4.47 -2.18
C ILE A 62 -6.15 3.64 -0.98
N TYR A 63 -6.28 2.31 -1.08
CA TYR A 63 -5.84 1.40 -0.03
C TYR A 63 -4.35 1.57 0.29
N VAL A 64 -3.50 1.61 -0.75
CA VAL A 64 -2.06 1.81 -0.57
C VAL A 64 -1.76 3.18 0.01
N SER A 65 -2.48 4.23 -0.39
CA SER A 65 -2.35 5.56 0.21
C SER A 65 -2.68 5.54 1.71
N ASP A 66 -3.83 4.98 2.09
CA ASP A 66 -4.26 4.93 3.49
C ASP A 66 -3.30 4.11 4.36
N ILE A 67 -2.88 2.92 3.91
CA ILE A 67 -1.97 2.08 4.68
C ILE A 67 -0.56 2.67 4.78
N THR A 68 -0.03 3.28 3.72
CA THR A 68 1.29 3.92 3.75
C THR A 68 1.28 5.20 4.58
N ARG A 69 0.17 5.95 4.57
CA ARG A 69 -0.03 7.10 5.45
C ARG A 69 -0.10 6.68 6.92
N ALA A 70 -0.86 5.63 7.24
CA ALA A 70 -0.88 5.07 8.59
C ALA A 70 0.50 4.57 9.05
N LEU A 71 1.33 4.08 8.14
CA LEU A 71 2.72 3.65 8.38
C LEU A 71 3.75 4.80 8.32
N GLN A 72 3.32 6.07 8.22
CA GLN A 72 4.17 7.27 8.13
C GLN A 72 5.15 7.27 6.94
N CYS A 73 4.74 6.68 5.82
CA CYS A 73 5.51 6.63 4.58
C CYS A 73 4.61 6.89 3.36
N GLU A 74 3.77 7.89 3.42
CA GLU A 74 2.65 8.11 2.51
C GLU A 74 3.01 8.03 1.03
N ILE A 75 2.21 7.29 0.28
CA ILE A 75 2.06 7.41 -1.18
C ILE A 75 0.75 8.16 -1.43
N PRO A 76 0.79 9.44 -1.82
CA PRO A 76 -0.41 10.24 -1.91
C PRO A 76 -1.33 9.76 -3.06
N HIS A 77 -2.64 9.75 -2.80
CA HIS A 77 -3.64 9.48 -3.84
C HIS A 77 -4.19 10.76 -4.50
N VAL A 78 -3.77 11.94 -4.01
CA VAL A 78 -4.04 13.24 -4.63
C VAL A 78 -2.71 14.00 -4.71
N ILE A 79 -2.34 14.46 -5.90
CA ILE A 79 -1.14 15.27 -6.14
C ILE A 79 -1.56 16.49 -6.97
N ASP A 80 -1.24 17.69 -6.50
CA ASP A 80 -1.60 18.96 -7.14
C ASP A 80 -3.11 19.06 -7.48
N GLY A 81 -3.95 18.59 -6.56
CA GLY A 81 -5.41 18.58 -6.70
C GLY A 81 -5.95 17.54 -7.69
N LYS A 82 -5.11 16.66 -8.24
CA LYS A 82 -5.52 15.59 -9.16
C LYS A 82 -5.53 14.25 -8.44
N GLU A 83 -6.63 13.53 -8.61
CA GLU A 83 -6.73 12.13 -8.16
C GLU A 83 -5.78 11.24 -8.95
N MET A 84 -4.99 10.45 -8.22
CA MET A 84 -4.01 9.53 -8.79
C MET A 84 -4.63 8.16 -9.02
N THR A 85 -4.43 7.62 -10.20
CA THR A 85 -4.75 6.21 -10.50
C THR A 85 -3.56 5.31 -10.12
N ALA A 86 -3.77 4.00 -10.03
CA ALA A 86 -2.67 3.06 -9.79
C ALA A 86 -1.59 3.13 -10.89
N ASP A 87 -1.96 3.39 -12.15
CA ASP A 87 -1.02 3.60 -13.24
C ASP A 87 -0.18 4.87 -13.06
N SER A 88 -0.83 6.01 -12.77
CA SER A 88 -0.11 7.28 -12.56
C SER A 88 0.79 7.22 -11.33
N THR A 89 0.33 6.64 -10.23
CA THR A 89 1.14 6.41 -9.03
C THR A 89 2.34 5.51 -9.34
N GLY A 90 2.14 4.41 -10.06
CA GLY A 90 3.21 3.50 -10.48
C GLY A 90 4.27 4.17 -11.35
N LYS A 91 3.88 5.05 -12.27
CA LYS A 91 4.82 5.84 -13.08
C LYS A 91 5.66 6.80 -12.23
N LEU A 92 5.06 7.46 -11.24
CA LEU A 92 5.80 8.35 -10.33
C LEU A 92 6.76 7.55 -9.43
N LEU A 93 6.34 6.40 -8.90
CA LEU A 93 7.20 5.50 -8.14
C LEU A 93 8.38 5.02 -8.97
N GLN A 94 8.15 4.58 -10.21
CA GLN A 94 9.19 4.14 -11.12
C GLN A 94 10.19 5.25 -11.46
N ALA A 95 9.73 6.50 -11.50
CA ALA A 95 10.57 7.67 -11.77
C ALA A 95 11.26 8.23 -10.50
N GLY A 96 11.05 7.65 -9.31
CA GLY A 96 11.58 8.15 -8.04
C GLY A 96 11.02 9.52 -7.65
N LYS A 97 9.81 9.87 -8.08
CA LYS A 97 9.19 11.19 -7.87
C LYS A 97 8.24 11.26 -6.67
N ILE A 98 8.16 10.21 -5.87
CA ILE A 98 7.41 10.21 -4.61
C ILE A 98 8.43 10.26 -3.47
N LYS A 99 8.31 11.29 -2.63
CA LYS A 99 9.23 11.52 -1.50
C LYS A 99 9.37 10.27 -0.64
N GLY A 100 10.60 9.90 -0.32
CA GLY A 100 10.92 8.73 0.48
C GLY A 100 10.89 7.40 -0.27
N TRP A 101 10.36 7.34 -1.49
CA TRP A 101 10.22 6.09 -2.25
C TRP A 101 11.27 5.96 -3.35
N VAL A 102 12.05 4.89 -3.29
CA VAL A 102 13.15 4.58 -4.22
C VAL A 102 12.78 3.37 -5.06
N PRO A 103 12.79 3.47 -6.40
CA PRO A 103 12.61 2.30 -7.26
C PRO A 103 13.74 1.29 -7.05
N CYS A 104 13.42 0.00 -7.07
CA CYS A 104 14.37 -1.07 -6.84
C CYS A 104 14.10 -2.31 -7.70
N SER A 105 15.04 -3.22 -7.73
CA SER A 105 14.88 -4.52 -8.37
C SER A 105 14.01 -5.47 -7.53
N ALA A 106 13.51 -6.55 -8.14
CA ALA A 106 12.78 -7.59 -7.43
C ALA A 106 13.62 -8.26 -6.33
N VAL A 107 14.92 -8.41 -6.55
CA VAL A 107 15.85 -9.00 -5.57
C VAL A 107 15.98 -8.10 -4.35
N GLU A 108 16.23 -6.82 -4.56
CA GLU A 108 16.32 -5.82 -3.46
C GLU A 108 15.00 -5.74 -2.69
N ALA A 109 13.87 -5.65 -3.39
CA ALA A 109 12.55 -5.64 -2.77
C ALA A 109 12.31 -6.86 -1.87
N GLY A 110 12.66 -8.06 -2.35
CA GLY A 110 12.57 -9.30 -1.59
C GLY A 110 13.49 -9.32 -0.37
N MET A 111 14.72 -8.86 -0.50
CA MET A 111 15.67 -8.76 0.60
C MET A 111 15.20 -7.79 1.68
N ILE A 112 14.75 -6.60 1.29
CA ILE A 112 14.24 -5.58 2.21
C ILE A 112 13.00 -6.10 2.95
N ALA A 113 12.03 -6.67 2.23
CA ALA A 113 10.82 -7.21 2.83
C ALA A 113 11.07 -8.39 3.79
N ALA A 114 12.12 -9.19 3.55
CA ALA A 114 12.46 -10.34 4.38
C ALA A 114 13.26 -10.00 5.66
N VAL A 115 14.04 -8.90 5.63
CA VAL A 115 15.00 -8.59 6.72
C VAL A 115 14.38 -7.72 7.81
N TYR A 116 13.47 -6.81 7.45
CA TYR A 116 12.94 -5.83 8.39
C TYR A 116 11.44 -5.93 8.54
N ILE A 117 10.94 -6.21 9.74
CA ILE A 117 9.49 -6.19 10.08
C ILE A 117 8.87 -4.83 9.71
N SER A 118 9.61 -3.74 9.94
CA SER A 118 9.18 -2.38 9.60
C SER A 118 9.48 -1.96 8.16
N SER A 119 9.90 -2.89 7.29
CA SER A 119 10.19 -2.54 5.89
C SER A 119 8.91 -2.12 5.17
N ARG A 120 9.06 -1.14 4.29
CA ARG A 120 7.99 -0.58 3.47
C ARG A 120 8.36 -0.80 2.02
N VAL A 121 7.71 -1.76 1.40
CA VAL A 121 7.93 -2.11 0.00
C VAL A 121 6.57 -2.15 -0.71
N VAL A 122 6.48 -1.45 -1.82
CA VAL A 122 5.33 -1.56 -2.73
C VAL A 122 5.69 -2.33 -3.97
N VAL A 123 4.74 -3.06 -4.47
CA VAL A 123 4.77 -3.72 -5.77
C VAL A 123 3.68 -3.10 -6.65
N PHE A 124 4.00 -2.82 -7.90
CA PHE A 124 3.06 -2.20 -8.81
C PHE A 124 3.29 -2.63 -10.26
N SER A 125 2.23 -2.56 -11.06
CA SER A 125 2.29 -2.73 -12.50
C SER A 125 1.79 -1.45 -13.16
N PRO A 126 2.68 -0.63 -13.75
CA PRO A 126 2.24 0.51 -14.56
C PRO A 126 1.61 0.00 -15.85
N GLY A 127 0.61 0.72 -16.33
CA GLY A 127 -0.18 0.36 -17.51
C GLY A 127 -1.68 0.42 -17.20
N ALA A 128 -2.51 0.27 -18.19
CA ALA A 128 -3.97 0.31 -18.02
C ALA A 128 -4.57 -1.10 -18.18
N PRO A 129 -5.22 -1.65 -17.15
CA PRO A 129 -5.38 -1.08 -15.81
C PRO A 129 -4.13 -1.27 -14.95
N GLY A 130 -3.65 -0.21 -14.31
CA GLY A 130 -2.57 -0.29 -13.33
C GLY A 130 -3.02 -1.01 -12.06
N HIS A 131 -2.06 -1.59 -11.34
CA HIS A 131 -2.31 -2.21 -10.04
C HIS A 131 -1.17 -1.91 -9.06
N ILE A 132 -1.48 -1.81 -7.77
CA ILE A 132 -0.52 -1.53 -6.70
C ILE A 132 -0.94 -2.24 -5.41
N GLY A 133 0.05 -2.70 -4.63
CA GLY A 133 -0.15 -3.30 -3.33
C GLY A 133 1.10 -3.18 -2.46
N MET A 134 0.96 -3.46 -1.16
CA MET A 134 2.10 -3.52 -0.24
C MET A 134 2.66 -4.94 -0.20
N LEU A 135 3.98 -5.04 -0.44
CA LEU A 135 4.70 -6.31 -0.33
C LEU A 135 5.10 -6.55 1.12
N PHE A 136 4.97 -7.77 1.58
CA PHE A 136 5.55 -8.20 2.86
C PHE A 136 5.90 -9.69 2.82
N PHE A 137 6.76 -10.08 3.74
CA PHE A 137 7.16 -11.46 3.93
C PHE A 137 6.48 -12.04 5.16
N ASP A 138 5.78 -13.16 5.00
CA ASP A 138 5.17 -13.90 6.11
C ASP A 138 6.03 -15.13 6.43
N PRO A 139 6.82 -15.08 7.52
CA PRO A 139 7.70 -16.18 7.88
C PRO A 139 6.94 -17.45 8.30
N SER A 140 5.65 -17.35 8.65
CA SER A 140 4.83 -18.49 9.03
C SER A 140 4.42 -19.37 7.85
N ARG A 141 4.47 -18.82 6.62
CA ARG A 141 4.04 -19.49 5.39
C ARG A 141 5.16 -20.12 4.58
N GLY A 142 6.38 -20.26 5.15
CA GLY A 142 7.46 -21.01 4.54
C GLY A 142 8.65 -20.17 4.07
N LYS A 143 9.60 -20.83 3.35
CA LYS A 143 10.86 -20.21 2.92
C LYS A 143 10.64 -19.26 1.72
N PRO A 144 11.48 -18.19 1.57
CA PRO A 144 11.48 -17.40 0.33
C PRO A 144 11.52 -18.30 -0.91
N PRO A 145 10.77 -18.01 -2.00
CA PRO A 145 10.30 -16.67 -2.42
C PRO A 145 8.81 -16.36 -2.20
N TYR A 146 8.19 -16.82 -1.14
CA TYR A 146 6.76 -16.56 -0.92
C TYR A 146 6.54 -15.14 -0.42
N ALA A 147 6.52 -14.20 -1.35
CA ALA A 147 6.11 -12.84 -1.09
C ALA A 147 4.57 -12.75 -1.13
N HIS A 148 4.01 -12.12 -0.12
CA HIS A 148 2.59 -11.80 -0.06
C HIS A 148 2.37 -10.32 -0.34
N VAL A 149 1.21 -10.03 -0.88
CA VAL A 149 0.76 -8.67 -1.14
C VAL A 149 -0.55 -8.44 -0.41
N VAL A 150 -0.60 -7.37 0.35
CA VAL A 150 -1.88 -6.87 0.82
C VAL A 150 -2.37 -5.79 -0.15
N GLN A 151 -3.60 -5.92 -0.58
CA GLN A 151 -4.18 -5.10 -1.63
C GLN A 151 -5.70 -4.98 -1.55
N ALA A 152 -6.23 -3.96 -2.22
CA ALA A 152 -7.64 -3.78 -2.49
C ALA A 152 -7.85 -3.66 -4.01
N GLY A 153 -8.01 -4.78 -4.69
CA GLY A 153 -8.20 -4.87 -6.13
C GLY A 153 -9.48 -5.63 -6.47
N ARG A 154 -9.49 -6.35 -7.58
CA ARG A 154 -10.59 -7.29 -7.89
C ARG A 154 -10.71 -8.37 -6.81
N LYS A 155 -9.58 -8.79 -6.25
CA LYS A 155 -9.48 -9.58 -5.02
C LYS A 155 -8.90 -8.68 -3.95
N CYS A 156 -9.57 -8.58 -2.81
CA CYS A 156 -9.09 -7.82 -1.65
C CYS A 156 -8.52 -8.80 -0.62
N GLY A 157 -7.48 -8.39 0.10
CA GLY A 157 -6.88 -9.17 1.18
C GLY A 157 -5.38 -9.38 1.01
N VAL A 158 -4.88 -10.36 1.78
CA VAL A 158 -3.50 -10.85 1.72
C VAL A 158 -3.44 -12.05 0.78
N ILE A 159 -2.78 -11.89 -0.34
CA ILE A 159 -2.69 -12.91 -1.38
C ILE A 159 -1.24 -13.09 -1.86
N GLU A 160 -0.94 -14.19 -2.53
CA GLU A 160 0.38 -14.40 -3.11
C GLU A 160 0.67 -13.37 -4.22
N LEU A 161 1.92 -12.93 -4.32
CA LEU A 161 2.38 -11.98 -5.33
C LEU A 161 1.99 -12.42 -6.75
N LYS A 162 2.19 -13.70 -7.05
CA LYS A 162 1.85 -14.29 -8.35
C LYS A 162 0.33 -14.23 -8.64
N GLU A 163 -0.48 -14.39 -7.64
CA GLU A 163 -1.94 -14.30 -7.77
C GLU A 163 -2.40 -12.86 -7.96
N ALA A 164 -1.75 -11.89 -7.27
CA ALA A 164 -2.06 -10.47 -7.37
C ALA A 164 -1.71 -9.87 -8.73
N PHE A 165 -0.53 -10.22 -9.27
CA PHE A 165 0.08 -9.56 -10.42
C PHE A 165 0.31 -10.49 -11.63
N GLY A 166 0.05 -11.78 -11.51
CA GLY A 166 0.37 -12.75 -12.53
C GLY A 166 1.88 -13.03 -12.66
N SER A 167 2.30 -13.66 -13.73
CA SER A 167 3.70 -14.03 -14.01
C SER A 167 4.46 -13.01 -14.89
N GLY A 168 3.98 -11.77 -14.96
CA GLY A 168 4.46 -10.81 -15.94
C GLY A 168 5.78 -10.12 -15.59
N THR A 169 6.58 -9.82 -16.62
CA THR A 169 7.83 -9.05 -16.54
C THR A 169 7.60 -7.55 -16.29
N HIS A 170 6.36 -7.11 -16.24
CA HIS A 170 5.95 -5.70 -16.08
C HIS A 170 5.83 -5.26 -14.61
N ILE A 171 6.06 -6.17 -13.66
CA ILE A 171 6.02 -5.88 -12.22
C ILE A 171 7.23 -5.04 -11.84
N LYS A 172 7.00 -3.98 -11.09
CA LYS A 172 8.00 -3.04 -10.57
C LYS A 172 7.87 -2.93 -9.07
N TYR A 173 8.94 -2.44 -8.43
CA TYR A 173 9.03 -2.34 -6.98
C TYR A 173 9.62 -1.00 -6.57
N ALA A 174 9.22 -0.51 -5.40
CA ALA A 174 9.86 0.59 -4.72
C ALA A 174 9.86 0.35 -3.21
N TYR A 175 10.89 0.81 -2.52
CA TYR A 175 10.96 0.76 -1.07
C TYR A 175 11.04 2.16 -0.47
N TYR A 176 10.60 2.30 0.77
CA TYR A 176 10.66 3.57 1.48
C TYR A 176 11.95 3.72 2.27
N THR A 177 12.57 4.88 2.18
CA THR A 177 13.66 5.35 3.03
C THR A 177 13.46 6.83 3.37
N ARG A 178 13.74 7.20 4.62
CA ARG A 178 13.56 8.60 5.09
C ARG A 178 14.48 9.60 4.39
N ASP A 179 15.60 9.14 3.87
CA ASP A 179 16.66 9.99 3.31
C ASP A 179 16.47 10.32 1.83
N HIS A 180 15.47 9.71 1.16
CA HIS A 180 15.23 9.99 -0.25
C HIS A 180 14.38 11.26 -0.43
N THR A 181 14.99 12.23 -1.08
CA THR A 181 14.31 13.45 -1.59
C THR A 181 14.34 13.38 -3.12
N PRO A 182 13.19 13.48 -3.81
CA PRO A 182 13.11 13.40 -5.26
C PRO A 182 13.87 14.54 -5.94
#